data_a9eb43be7a526a2fb95989007d9d4877
#
_entry.id   a9eb43be7a526a2fb95989007d9d4877
#
_cell.length_a   1.000
_cell.length_b   1.000
_cell.length_c   1.000
_cell.angle_alpha   90.00
_cell.angle_beta   90.00
_cell.angle_gamma   90.00
#
_symmetry.space_group_name_H-M   'P 1'
#
loop_
_entity.id
_entity.type
_entity.pdbx_description
1 polymer ?
#
loop_
_entity_poly.entity_id
_entity_poly.type
_entity_poly.pdbx_seq_one_letter_code
_entity_poly.pdbx_strand_id
1 'polypeptide(L)'
;LKSFSVVSDNHTLIIKTDQGQEKEEFHTALLSYYIFYKKEIIGTLLFFDNNIIVTYKHANRQFEINKVNNEIVLFDVNDCIYKNTFSCAVEEKAREISRDNHSLESITIPDCIAIAIEVDEYTRNTFSSNTSTANWAHAIIAGVSQVFYGEVNVHINVVHTIIWTTADPYALIVNDAGAMLSALRNEWTANNGSISRDLVHLLTKRSNTGTGGIAYVDVLCNNSWG
;
A
#
# COMPACT_ATOMS: atom_id res chain seq x y z
N LEU A 1 23.30 4.85 1.21
CA LEU A 1 22.03 4.42 1.79
C LEU A 1 21.64 5.33 2.94
N LYS A 2 20.34 5.59 3.13
CA LYS A 2 19.77 6.28 4.28
C LYS A 2 18.54 5.49 4.70
N SER A 3 18.48 5.10 5.98
CA SER A 3 17.32 4.38 6.53
C SER A 3 16.09 5.27 6.59
N PHE A 4 14.91 4.67 6.45
CA PHE A 4 13.61 5.29 6.69
C PHE A 4 12.64 4.25 7.24
N SER A 5 11.53 4.67 7.82
CA SER A 5 10.42 3.80 8.20
C SER A 5 9.14 4.32 7.58
N VAL A 6 8.29 3.40 7.13
CA VAL A 6 6.91 3.71 6.74
C VAL A 6 5.92 3.34 7.83
N VAL A 7 6.39 2.65 8.88
CA VAL A 7 5.55 2.27 10.01
C VAL A 7 5.64 3.36 11.06
N SER A 8 4.50 3.92 11.44
CA SER A 8 4.41 4.94 12.49
C SER A 8 4.82 4.37 13.85
N ASP A 9 5.42 5.20 14.70
CA ASP A 9 5.76 4.81 16.08
C ASP A 9 4.52 4.39 16.90
N ASN A 10 3.34 4.93 16.56
CA ASN A 10 2.05 4.60 17.19
C ASN A 10 1.24 3.59 16.36
N HIS A 11 1.88 2.85 15.46
CA HIS A 11 1.21 1.85 14.63
C HIS A 11 0.49 0.81 15.47
N THR A 12 -0.68 0.38 14.98
CA THR A 12 -1.45 -0.70 15.60
C THR A 12 -1.73 -1.80 14.59
N LEU A 13 -1.41 -3.04 14.96
CA LEU A 13 -1.79 -4.25 14.23
C LEU A 13 -3.04 -4.85 14.86
N ILE A 14 -4.10 -5.04 14.06
CA ILE A 14 -5.33 -5.71 14.45
C ILE A 14 -5.53 -6.96 13.62
N ILE A 15 -5.86 -8.05 14.30
CA ILE A 15 -6.19 -9.31 13.68
C ILE A 15 -7.72 -9.51 13.81
N LYS A 16 -8.39 -9.68 12.70
CA LYS A 16 -9.81 -10.04 12.64
C LYS A 16 -9.94 -11.58 12.69
N THR A 17 -10.65 -12.08 13.68
CA THR A 17 -10.85 -13.50 13.95
C THR A 17 -12.34 -13.83 14.06
N ASP A 18 -12.70 -15.11 14.11
CA ASP A 18 -14.09 -15.55 14.38
C ASP A 18 -14.61 -15.12 15.75
N GLN A 19 -13.70 -14.81 16.68
CA GLN A 19 -14.05 -14.36 18.03
C GLN A 19 -14.15 -12.82 18.13
N GLY A 20 -13.90 -12.11 17.04
CA GLY A 20 -13.87 -10.65 16.98
C GLY A 20 -12.54 -10.11 16.50
N GLN A 21 -12.08 -9.03 17.12
CA GLN A 21 -10.80 -8.41 16.77
C GLN A 21 -9.85 -8.39 17.96
N GLU A 22 -8.59 -8.66 17.69
CA GLU A 22 -7.52 -8.69 18.68
C GLU A 22 -6.42 -7.70 18.28
N LYS A 23 -5.90 -6.94 19.24
CA LYS A 23 -4.72 -6.11 19.03
C LYS A 23 -3.50 -6.98 19.27
N GLU A 24 -2.65 -7.10 18.25
CA GLU A 24 -1.37 -7.82 18.35
C GLU A 24 -0.23 -6.82 18.54
N GLU A 25 0.68 -7.13 19.48
CA GLU A 25 1.93 -6.38 19.61
C GLU A 25 2.79 -6.68 18.38
N PHE A 26 3.18 -5.63 17.67
CA PHE A 26 3.89 -5.76 16.41
C PHE A 26 5.15 -4.91 16.39
N HIS A 27 6.27 -5.58 16.14
CA HIS A 27 7.53 -4.95 15.84
C HIS A 27 7.91 -5.31 14.41
N THR A 28 7.97 -4.29 13.56
CA THR A 28 8.32 -4.52 12.16
C THR A 28 9.75 -5.08 12.03
N ALA A 29 9.89 -6.15 11.26
CA ALA A 29 11.18 -6.66 10.83
C ALA A 29 11.62 -6.04 9.50
N LEU A 30 10.84 -5.12 8.93
CA LEU A 30 11.16 -4.42 7.71
C LEU A 30 12.28 -3.42 7.94
N LEU A 31 13.39 -3.59 7.24
CA LEU A 31 14.47 -2.62 7.11
C LEU A 31 14.36 -1.95 5.76
N SER A 32 14.23 -0.63 5.75
CA SER A 32 14.04 0.16 4.53
C SER A 32 15.14 1.19 4.40
N TYR A 33 15.69 1.29 3.18
CA TYR A 33 16.74 2.26 2.86
C TYR A 33 16.46 2.92 1.52
N TYR A 34 16.65 4.25 1.45
CA TYR A 34 16.79 4.96 0.18
C TYR A 34 18.16 4.68 -0.42
N ILE A 35 18.19 4.48 -1.74
CA ILE A 35 19.41 4.38 -2.53
C ILE A 35 19.67 5.74 -3.18
N PHE A 36 20.86 6.32 -2.95
CA PHE A 36 21.25 7.60 -3.51
C PHE A 36 22.31 7.45 -4.59
N TYR A 37 22.15 8.22 -5.66
CA TYR A 37 23.18 8.46 -6.66
C TYR A 37 23.27 9.97 -6.91
N LYS A 38 24.49 10.56 -6.76
CA LYS A 38 24.69 12.02 -6.90
C LYS A 38 23.73 12.90 -6.11
N LYS A 39 23.39 12.50 -4.89
CA LYS A 39 22.45 13.14 -3.95
C LYS A 39 20.96 12.98 -4.30
N GLU A 40 20.61 12.35 -5.40
CA GLU A 40 19.23 12.05 -5.77
C GLU A 40 18.84 10.66 -5.29
N ILE A 41 17.59 10.48 -4.87
CA ILE A 41 17.04 9.17 -4.54
C ILE A 41 16.72 8.48 -5.86
N ILE A 42 17.38 7.35 -6.11
CA ILE A 42 17.17 6.55 -7.32
C ILE A 42 16.37 5.28 -7.06
N GLY A 43 16.14 4.91 -5.82
CA GLY A 43 15.40 3.69 -5.49
C GLY A 43 15.39 3.35 -4.01
N THR A 44 14.94 2.13 -3.71
CA THR A 44 14.86 1.54 -2.37
C THR A 44 15.53 0.19 -2.27
N LEU A 45 15.98 -0.12 -1.07
CA LEU A 45 16.44 -1.43 -0.64
C LEU A 45 15.63 -1.83 0.58
N LEU A 46 14.93 -2.95 0.52
CA LEU A 46 14.04 -3.48 1.54
C LEU A 46 14.48 -4.88 1.96
N PHE A 47 14.51 -5.13 3.28
CA PHE A 47 14.75 -6.46 3.84
C PHE A 47 13.62 -6.81 4.79
N PHE A 48 13.03 -7.97 4.66
CA PHE A 48 12.04 -8.53 5.59
C PHE A 48 11.92 -10.06 5.39
N ASP A 49 11.75 -10.79 6.48
CA ASP A 49 11.48 -12.25 6.47
C ASP A 49 12.42 -13.06 5.54
N ASN A 50 13.73 -12.78 5.55
CA ASN A 50 14.72 -13.35 4.63
C ASN A 50 14.50 -13.00 3.14
N ASN A 51 13.65 -12.05 2.83
CA ASN A 51 13.50 -11.49 1.49
C ASN A 51 14.32 -10.22 1.34
N ILE A 52 14.77 -9.99 0.11
CA ILE A 52 15.39 -8.75 -0.34
C ILE A 52 14.62 -8.26 -1.55
N ILE A 53 14.26 -6.98 -1.53
CA ILE A 53 13.68 -6.29 -2.69
C ILE A 53 14.49 -5.02 -2.89
N VAL A 54 15.00 -4.85 -4.10
CA VAL A 54 15.65 -3.61 -4.51
C VAL A 54 14.96 -3.12 -5.75
N THR A 55 14.53 -1.86 -5.74
CA THR A 55 14.02 -1.19 -6.94
C THR A 55 14.82 0.08 -7.15
N TYR A 56 15.36 0.28 -8.35
CA TYR A 56 16.10 1.50 -8.65
C TYR A 56 15.99 1.89 -10.13
N LYS A 57 16.13 3.20 -10.38
CA LYS A 57 16.19 3.76 -11.74
C LYS A 57 17.64 4.08 -12.11
N HIS A 58 18.06 3.68 -13.30
CA HIS A 58 19.36 4.05 -13.86
C HIS A 58 19.25 4.22 -15.37
N ALA A 59 19.78 5.33 -15.91
CA ALA A 59 19.76 5.64 -17.35
C ALA A 59 18.37 5.47 -18.00
N ASN A 60 17.30 5.97 -17.35
CA ASN A 60 15.91 5.88 -17.78
C ASN A 60 15.33 4.44 -17.82
N ARG A 61 16.01 3.48 -17.24
CA ARG A 61 15.51 2.11 -17.06
C ARG A 61 15.24 1.84 -15.60
N GLN A 62 14.25 1.01 -15.32
CA GLN A 62 13.93 0.55 -13.98
C GLN A 62 14.40 -0.88 -13.79
N PHE A 63 15.13 -1.10 -12.71
CA PHE A 63 15.66 -2.40 -12.34
C PHE A 63 15.09 -2.86 -11.02
N GLU A 64 14.90 -4.16 -10.90
CA GLU A 64 14.50 -4.82 -9.66
C GLU A 64 15.46 -5.97 -9.34
N ILE A 65 15.73 -6.14 -8.04
CA ILE A 65 16.38 -7.31 -7.48
C ILE A 65 15.39 -7.94 -6.52
N ASN A 66 15.05 -9.19 -6.79
CA ASN A 66 14.14 -9.97 -5.95
C ASN A 66 14.74 -11.35 -5.67
N LYS A 67 14.31 -11.95 -4.57
CA LYS A 67 14.62 -13.35 -4.26
C LYS A 67 13.54 -14.24 -4.88
N VAL A 68 13.94 -15.05 -5.86
CA VAL A 68 13.06 -16.00 -6.55
C VAL A 68 13.66 -17.41 -6.38
N ASN A 69 12.87 -18.35 -5.87
CA ASN A 69 13.31 -19.74 -5.63
C ASN A 69 14.65 -19.85 -4.87
N ASN A 70 14.84 -18.99 -3.88
CA ASN A 70 16.04 -18.88 -3.05
C ASN A 70 17.29 -18.30 -3.78
N GLU A 71 17.15 -17.85 -5.01
CA GLU A 71 18.17 -17.15 -5.78
C GLU A 71 17.88 -15.66 -5.84
N ILE A 72 18.94 -14.84 -5.86
CA ILE A 72 18.81 -13.38 -6.06
C ILE A 72 18.88 -13.10 -7.56
N VAL A 73 17.80 -12.55 -8.09
CA VAL A 73 17.65 -12.27 -9.52
C VAL A 73 17.57 -10.77 -9.75
N LEU A 74 18.43 -10.25 -10.63
CA LEU A 74 18.34 -8.89 -11.16
C LEU A 74 17.63 -8.93 -12.51
N PHE A 75 16.62 -8.08 -12.70
CA PHE A 75 15.96 -7.92 -14.00
C PHE A 75 15.62 -6.48 -14.29
N ASP A 76 15.54 -6.15 -15.56
CA ASP A 76 14.97 -4.89 -16.02
C ASP A 76 13.46 -5.04 -16.15
N VAL A 77 12.72 -4.14 -15.53
CA VAL A 77 11.24 -4.18 -15.53
C VAL A 77 10.69 -4.07 -16.95
N ASN A 78 11.38 -3.36 -17.85
CA ASN A 78 10.95 -3.20 -19.25
C ASN A 78 11.10 -4.48 -20.07
N ASP A 79 11.97 -5.40 -19.64
CA ASP A 79 12.20 -6.68 -20.33
C ASP A 79 11.25 -7.78 -19.80
N CYS A 80 10.42 -7.47 -18.78
CA CYS A 80 9.47 -8.41 -18.22
C CYS A 80 8.26 -8.60 -19.16
N ILE A 81 7.99 -9.86 -19.51
CA ILE A 81 6.78 -10.23 -20.26
C ILE A 81 5.64 -10.44 -19.25
N TYR A 82 4.82 -9.43 -19.08
CA TYR A 82 3.61 -9.57 -18.27
C TYR A 82 2.56 -10.36 -19.06
N LYS A 83 2.20 -11.56 -18.58
CA LYS A 83 1.13 -12.37 -19.20
C LYS A 83 -0.26 -11.76 -19.02
N ASN A 84 -0.42 -10.88 -18.06
CA ASN A 84 -1.68 -10.18 -17.79
C ASN A 84 -1.46 -8.68 -17.94
N THR A 85 -2.20 -8.07 -18.86
CA THR A 85 -2.31 -6.62 -18.94
C THR A 85 -3.22 -6.15 -17.82
N PHE A 86 -2.63 -5.78 -16.69
CA PHE A 86 -3.38 -5.08 -15.64
C PHE A 86 -3.65 -3.65 -16.12
N SER A 87 -4.92 -3.26 -16.17
CA SER A 87 -5.30 -1.87 -16.28
C SER A 87 -5.71 -1.35 -14.90
N CYS A 88 -5.26 -0.17 -14.53
CA CYS A 88 -5.83 0.53 -13.38
C CYS A 88 -7.22 1.04 -13.76
N ALA A 89 -8.21 0.76 -12.93
CA ALA A 89 -9.52 1.36 -13.04
C ALA A 89 -9.63 2.55 -12.08
N VAL A 90 -10.33 3.59 -12.51
CA VAL A 90 -10.62 4.77 -11.70
C VAL A 90 -12.15 4.91 -11.68
N GLU A 91 -12.74 4.88 -10.49
CA GLU A 91 -14.13 5.28 -10.34
C GLU A 91 -14.22 6.80 -10.28
N GLU A 92 -14.45 7.41 -11.43
CA GLU A 92 -14.87 8.80 -11.49
C GLU A 92 -16.34 8.89 -11.05
N LYS A 93 -16.59 9.29 -9.80
CA LYS A 93 -17.85 9.97 -9.54
C LYS A 93 -17.73 11.33 -10.18
N ALA A 94 -18.45 11.52 -11.28
CA ALA A 94 -18.61 12.82 -11.90
C ALA A 94 -19.10 13.83 -10.84
N ARG A 95 -18.18 14.50 -10.18
CA ARG A 95 -18.44 15.79 -9.58
C ARG A 95 -18.27 16.80 -10.71
N GLU A 96 -19.33 17.57 -10.98
CA GLU A 96 -19.15 18.88 -11.57
C GLU A 96 -18.21 19.64 -10.62
N ILE A 97 -16.92 19.61 -10.94
CA ILE A 97 -15.94 20.46 -10.27
C ILE A 97 -16.29 21.87 -10.76
N SER A 98 -17.02 22.64 -9.96
CA SER A 98 -16.97 24.08 -10.10
C SER A 98 -15.49 24.45 -9.90
N ARG A 99 -14.82 24.81 -10.98
CA ARG A 99 -13.50 25.40 -10.93
C ARG A 99 -13.66 26.80 -10.35
N ASP A 100 -13.87 26.87 -9.04
CA ASP A 100 -13.60 28.11 -8.34
C ASP A 100 -12.08 28.36 -8.51
N ASN A 101 -11.76 29.50 -9.11
CA ASN A 101 -10.40 30.02 -9.20
C ASN A 101 -9.92 30.32 -7.78
N HIS A 102 -9.60 29.29 -7.02
CA HIS A 102 -8.80 29.46 -5.84
C HIS A 102 -7.41 29.88 -6.31
N SER A 103 -7.04 31.11 -6.01
CA SER A 103 -5.65 31.56 -6.01
C SER A 103 -4.83 30.44 -5.35
N LEU A 104 -3.72 30.07 -5.97
CA LEU A 104 -2.71 29.19 -5.40
C LEU A 104 -2.14 29.85 -4.14
N GLU A 105 -2.93 29.90 -3.07
CA GLU A 105 -2.37 30.05 -1.74
C GLU A 105 -1.46 28.84 -1.54
N SER A 106 -0.24 29.07 -1.12
CA SER A 106 0.76 28.09 -0.82
C SER A 106 0.10 26.94 -0.02
N ILE A 107 -0.33 25.89 -0.71
CA ILE A 107 -0.78 24.66 -0.07
C ILE A 107 0.47 24.12 0.58
N THR A 108 0.54 24.21 1.90
CA THR A 108 1.52 23.48 2.68
C THR A 108 1.14 21.99 2.50
N ILE A 109 1.79 21.35 1.52
CA ILE A 109 1.61 19.89 1.32
C ILE A 109 2.01 19.25 2.63
N PRO A 110 1.16 18.43 3.27
CA PRO A 110 1.56 17.75 4.48
C PRO A 110 2.79 16.91 4.17
N ASP A 111 3.83 17.02 5.01
CA ASP A 111 5.06 16.24 4.85
C ASP A 111 4.81 14.72 4.91
N CYS A 112 3.59 14.30 5.24
CA CYS A 112 3.23 12.90 5.50
C CYS A 112 1.73 12.66 5.27
N ILE A 113 1.41 11.52 4.61
CA ILE A 113 0.06 10.98 4.48
C ILE A 113 -0.06 9.77 5.41
N ALA A 114 -1.01 9.81 6.33
CA ALA A 114 -1.34 8.70 7.22
C ALA A 114 -2.25 7.69 6.50
N ILE A 115 -1.78 6.46 6.35
CA ILE A 115 -2.53 5.41 5.65
C ILE A 115 -2.84 4.24 6.61
N ALA A 116 -4.07 3.73 6.53
CA ALA A 116 -4.41 2.45 7.09
C ALA A 116 -4.40 1.39 6.00
N ILE A 117 -3.90 0.20 6.34
CA ILE A 117 -3.82 -0.95 5.42
C ILE A 117 -4.77 -2.03 5.91
N GLU A 118 -5.43 -2.68 4.98
CA GLU A 118 -6.18 -3.89 5.21
C GLU A 118 -5.66 -5.01 4.31
N VAL A 119 -5.53 -6.22 4.86
CA VAL A 119 -5.11 -7.41 4.13
C VAL A 119 -6.19 -8.47 4.26
N ASP A 120 -6.70 -8.97 3.14
CA ASP A 120 -7.75 -9.98 3.10
C ASP A 120 -7.27 -11.37 3.56
N GLU A 121 -8.20 -12.23 3.93
CA GLU A 121 -7.93 -13.61 4.35
C GLU A 121 -7.17 -14.40 3.28
N TYR A 122 -7.57 -14.25 2.01
CA TYR A 122 -6.91 -14.94 0.90
C TYR A 122 -5.41 -14.64 0.88
N THR A 123 -5.05 -13.38 1.00
CA THR A 123 -3.64 -12.94 1.03
C THR A 123 -2.94 -13.43 2.28
N ARG A 124 -3.57 -13.28 3.46
CA ARG A 124 -3.04 -13.76 4.74
C ARG A 124 -2.68 -15.26 4.68
N ASN A 125 -3.50 -16.08 4.05
CA ASN A 125 -3.28 -17.52 3.94
C ASN A 125 -2.12 -17.93 3.01
N THR A 126 -1.54 -16.98 2.28
CA THR A 126 -0.29 -17.20 1.50
C THR A 126 0.98 -17.02 2.33
N PHE A 127 0.87 -16.57 3.58
CA PHE A 127 1.98 -16.35 4.50
C PHE A 127 1.94 -17.28 5.69
N SER A 128 3.07 -17.48 6.34
CA SER A 128 3.20 -18.37 7.51
C SER A 128 2.67 -17.75 8.81
N SER A 129 2.58 -16.41 8.89
CA SER A 129 2.16 -15.70 10.09
C SER A 129 1.54 -14.33 9.78
N ASN A 130 0.85 -13.73 10.77
CA ASN A 130 0.35 -12.36 10.68
C ASN A 130 1.50 -11.36 10.55
N THR A 131 2.58 -11.58 11.30
CA THR A 131 3.80 -10.76 11.23
C THR A 131 4.40 -10.73 9.82
N SER A 132 4.53 -11.91 9.16
CA SER A 132 5.04 -11.98 7.78
C SER A 132 4.09 -11.28 6.80
N THR A 133 2.78 -11.38 7.01
CA THR A 133 1.77 -10.68 6.21
C THR A 133 1.90 -9.16 6.37
N ALA A 134 2.05 -8.68 7.60
CA ALA A 134 2.24 -7.26 7.88
C ALA A 134 3.55 -6.72 7.28
N ASN A 135 4.67 -7.44 7.44
CA ASN A 135 5.96 -7.05 6.87
C ASN A 135 5.88 -6.94 5.34
N TRP A 136 5.21 -7.89 4.67
CA TRP A 136 4.97 -7.82 3.22
C TRP A 136 4.14 -6.58 2.83
N ALA A 137 3.05 -6.31 3.53
CA ALA A 137 2.21 -5.16 3.27
C ALA A 137 2.99 -3.84 3.46
N HIS A 138 3.74 -3.73 4.53
CA HIS A 138 4.59 -2.56 4.82
C HIS A 138 5.71 -2.40 3.78
N ALA A 139 6.29 -3.49 3.27
CA ALA A 139 7.30 -3.42 2.21
C ALA A 139 6.74 -2.85 0.90
N ILE A 140 5.49 -3.18 0.52
CA ILE A 140 4.81 -2.57 -0.62
C ILE A 140 4.69 -1.07 -0.42
N ILE A 141 4.19 -0.64 0.75
CA ILE A 141 4.01 0.78 1.04
C ILE A 141 5.36 1.51 1.12
N ALA A 142 6.42 0.87 1.60
CA ALA A 142 7.76 1.46 1.57
C ALA A 142 8.24 1.77 0.14
N GLY A 143 7.98 0.87 -0.80
CA GLY A 143 8.24 1.10 -2.22
C GLY A 143 7.42 2.27 -2.78
N VAL A 144 6.12 2.32 -2.46
CA VAL A 144 5.23 3.42 -2.88
C VAL A 144 5.66 4.75 -2.26
N SER A 145 5.95 4.77 -0.96
CA SER A 145 6.40 5.97 -0.24
C SER A 145 7.67 6.58 -0.85
N GLN A 146 8.60 5.74 -1.33
CA GLN A 146 9.80 6.22 -2.00
C GLN A 146 9.49 6.99 -3.29
N VAL A 147 8.52 6.51 -4.08
CA VAL A 147 8.11 7.20 -5.31
C VAL A 147 7.50 8.56 -4.98
N PHE A 148 6.58 8.61 -4.03
CA PHE A 148 5.95 9.86 -3.59
C PHE A 148 6.98 10.84 -3.00
N TYR A 149 7.89 10.34 -2.16
CA TYR A 149 8.94 11.19 -1.60
C TYR A 149 9.88 11.73 -2.67
N GLY A 150 10.27 10.90 -3.64
CA GLY A 150 11.15 11.32 -4.73
C GLY A 150 10.53 12.32 -5.71
N GLU A 151 9.21 12.23 -5.94
CA GLU A 151 8.52 13.04 -6.95
C GLU A 151 7.86 14.30 -6.37
N VAL A 152 7.27 14.20 -5.18
CA VAL A 152 6.47 15.29 -4.59
C VAL A 152 6.84 15.62 -3.15
N ASN A 153 7.92 15.05 -2.62
CA ASN A 153 8.43 15.26 -1.26
C ASN A 153 7.40 14.95 -0.16
N VAL A 154 6.59 13.91 -0.36
CA VAL A 154 5.58 13.45 0.60
C VAL A 154 5.92 12.04 1.07
N HIS A 155 5.98 11.84 2.39
CA HIS A 155 6.11 10.51 2.99
C HIS A 155 4.74 9.86 3.18
N ILE A 156 4.69 8.54 3.09
CA ILE A 156 3.52 7.76 3.49
C ILE A 156 3.85 7.04 4.80
N ASN A 157 2.99 7.22 5.80
CA ASN A 157 3.11 6.55 7.10
C ASN A 157 1.95 5.58 7.32
N VAL A 158 2.26 4.32 7.56
CA VAL A 158 1.28 3.31 7.95
C VAL A 158 0.98 3.48 9.45
N VAL A 159 -0.22 3.93 9.75
CA VAL A 159 -0.68 4.16 11.13
C VAL A 159 -1.45 2.96 11.68
N HIS A 160 -2.02 2.13 10.81
CA HIS A 160 -2.85 1.00 11.21
C HIS A 160 -2.79 -0.12 10.18
N THR A 161 -2.77 -1.37 10.64
CA THR A 161 -2.85 -2.54 9.77
C THR A 161 -3.90 -3.49 10.31
N ILE A 162 -4.85 -3.90 9.47
CA ILE A 162 -5.85 -4.92 9.76
C ILE A 162 -5.54 -6.15 8.90
N ILE A 163 -5.53 -7.33 9.52
CA ILE A 163 -5.35 -8.61 8.82
C ILE A 163 -6.53 -9.52 9.15
N TRP A 164 -7.19 -10.00 8.12
CA TRP A 164 -8.26 -10.99 8.25
C TRP A 164 -7.69 -12.40 8.30
N THR A 165 -7.99 -13.12 9.36
CA THR A 165 -7.67 -14.55 9.52
C THR A 165 -8.90 -15.46 9.40
N THR A 166 -10.05 -14.84 9.19
CA THR A 166 -11.36 -15.44 8.97
C THR A 166 -12.01 -14.79 7.75
N ALA A 167 -13.19 -15.27 7.36
CA ALA A 167 -13.93 -14.75 6.21
C ALA A 167 -14.09 -13.23 6.26
N ASP A 168 -13.49 -12.57 5.29
CA ASP A 168 -13.48 -11.12 5.13
C ASP A 168 -14.71 -10.63 4.32
N PRO A 169 -15.00 -9.32 4.30
CA PRO A 169 -16.10 -8.73 3.52
C PRO A 169 -15.97 -8.93 2.00
N TYR A 170 -14.81 -9.35 1.51
CA TYR A 170 -14.48 -9.51 0.09
C TYR A 170 -14.53 -10.97 -0.37
N ALA A 171 -14.71 -11.93 0.54
CA ALA A 171 -14.54 -13.37 0.29
C ALA A 171 -15.37 -13.90 -0.88
N LEU A 172 -16.58 -13.37 -1.07
CA LEU A 172 -17.51 -13.79 -2.12
C LEU A 172 -17.50 -12.89 -3.37
N ILE A 173 -16.69 -11.84 -3.39
CA ILE A 173 -16.62 -10.92 -4.53
C ILE A 173 -15.60 -11.45 -5.55
N VAL A 174 -16.06 -11.72 -6.77
CA VAL A 174 -15.25 -12.29 -7.86
C VAL A 174 -15.37 -11.40 -9.09
N ASN A 175 -14.25 -11.07 -9.73
CA ASN A 175 -14.16 -10.27 -10.96
C ASN A 175 -14.80 -8.87 -10.88
N ASP A 176 -14.91 -8.31 -9.68
CA ASP A 176 -15.51 -7.01 -9.45
C ASP A 176 -14.73 -6.21 -8.39
N ALA A 177 -13.69 -5.53 -8.85
CA ALA A 177 -12.89 -4.66 -8.00
C ALA A 177 -13.70 -3.46 -7.46
N GLY A 178 -14.68 -2.95 -8.22
CA GLY A 178 -15.55 -1.87 -7.77
C GLY A 178 -16.42 -2.29 -6.58
N ALA A 179 -16.97 -3.51 -6.61
CA ALA A 179 -17.67 -4.07 -5.46
C ALA A 179 -16.73 -4.28 -4.26
N MET A 180 -15.48 -4.71 -4.48
CA MET A 180 -14.47 -4.82 -3.40
C MET A 180 -14.15 -3.45 -2.78
N LEU A 181 -13.96 -2.42 -3.61
CA LEU A 181 -13.71 -1.04 -3.17
C LEU A 181 -14.89 -0.51 -2.33
N SER A 182 -16.12 -0.79 -2.79
CA SER A 182 -17.34 -0.42 -2.07
C SER A 182 -17.46 -1.16 -0.74
N ALA A 183 -17.13 -2.46 -0.69
CA ALA A 183 -17.13 -3.27 0.52
C ALA A 183 -16.07 -2.76 1.53
N LEU A 184 -14.87 -2.41 1.07
CA LEU A 184 -13.81 -1.80 1.89
C LEU A 184 -14.33 -0.52 2.56
N ARG A 185 -14.89 0.38 1.77
CA ARG A 185 -15.45 1.62 2.29
C ARG A 185 -16.53 1.37 3.35
N ASN A 186 -17.45 0.44 3.08
CA ASN A 186 -18.54 0.12 4.00
C ASN A 186 -18.00 -0.47 5.32
N GLU A 187 -17.03 -1.38 5.26
CA GLU A 187 -16.37 -1.97 6.45
C GLU A 187 -15.72 -0.88 7.29
N TRP A 188 -14.96 0.02 6.65
CA TRP A 188 -14.28 1.09 7.38
C TRP A 188 -15.22 2.13 7.95
N THR A 189 -16.27 2.48 7.23
CA THR A 189 -17.29 3.40 7.75
C THR A 189 -18.05 2.82 8.93
N ALA A 190 -18.40 1.54 8.88
CA ALA A 190 -19.19 0.89 9.92
C ALA A 190 -18.38 0.53 11.17
N ASN A 191 -17.14 0.03 10.98
CA ASN A 191 -16.42 -0.64 12.06
C ASN A 191 -15.09 0.03 12.45
N ASN A 192 -14.54 0.89 11.61
CA ASN A 192 -13.20 1.46 11.80
C ASN A 192 -13.16 2.99 11.66
N GLY A 193 -14.31 3.65 11.66
CA GLY A 193 -14.44 5.09 11.47
C GLY A 193 -13.74 5.96 12.52
N SER A 194 -13.47 5.41 13.72
CA SER A 194 -12.73 6.11 14.79
C SER A 194 -11.22 6.10 14.63
N ILE A 195 -10.68 5.32 13.67
CA ILE A 195 -9.24 5.24 13.41
C ILE A 195 -8.81 6.48 12.62
N SER A 196 -7.92 7.28 13.20
CA SER A 196 -7.39 8.49 12.54
C SER A 196 -6.46 8.09 11.40
N ARG A 197 -6.79 8.53 10.20
CA ARG A 197 -6.06 8.28 8.96
C ARG A 197 -6.51 9.25 7.87
N ASP A 198 -5.71 9.36 6.82
CA ASP A 198 -6.06 10.12 5.61
C ASP A 198 -6.68 9.19 4.54
N LEU A 199 -6.14 7.98 4.40
CA LEU A 199 -6.57 7.01 3.39
C LEU A 199 -6.61 5.58 3.95
N VAL A 200 -7.39 4.72 3.27
CA VAL A 200 -7.41 3.27 3.48
C VAL A 200 -7.01 2.55 2.21
N HIS A 201 -6.22 1.50 2.34
CA HIS A 201 -5.78 0.69 1.21
C HIS A 201 -5.95 -0.81 1.50
N LEU A 202 -6.74 -1.50 0.68
CA LEU A 202 -6.83 -2.97 0.67
C LEU A 202 -5.69 -3.54 -0.18
N LEU A 203 -4.87 -4.39 0.40
CA LEU A 203 -3.87 -5.18 -0.30
C LEU A 203 -4.35 -6.62 -0.46
N THR A 204 -4.48 -7.07 -1.71
CA THR A 204 -4.90 -8.43 -2.03
C THR A 204 -3.99 -9.07 -3.08
N LYS A 205 -3.72 -10.37 -2.92
CA LYS A 205 -3.03 -11.22 -3.92
C LYS A 205 -4.00 -11.97 -4.83
N ARG A 206 -5.30 -11.68 -4.75
CA ARG A 206 -6.30 -12.29 -5.64
C ARG A 206 -6.02 -11.88 -7.08
N SER A 207 -6.06 -12.83 -8.00
CA SER A 207 -5.88 -12.58 -9.43
C SER A 207 -7.20 -12.42 -10.19
N ASN A 208 -8.33 -12.66 -9.50
CA ASN A 208 -9.67 -12.65 -10.10
C ASN A 208 -10.49 -11.40 -9.75
N THR A 209 -9.84 -10.25 -9.70
CA THR A 209 -10.48 -8.96 -9.33
C THR A 209 -10.96 -8.15 -10.55
N GLY A 210 -10.60 -8.59 -11.76
CA GLY A 210 -10.93 -7.89 -13.02
C GLY A 210 -10.00 -6.72 -13.35
N THR A 211 -9.21 -6.23 -12.40
CA THR A 211 -8.21 -5.16 -12.58
C THR A 211 -7.05 -5.34 -11.61
N GLY A 212 -5.92 -4.70 -11.90
CA GLY A 212 -4.75 -4.68 -11.00
C GLY A 212 -4.88 -3.71 -9.82
N GLY A 213 -5.82 -2.78 -9.89
CA GLY A 213 -6.13 -1.84 -8.82
C GLY A 213 -7.26 -0.90 -9.21
N ILE A 214 -7.94 -0.39 -8.21
CA ILE A 214 -9.02 0.60 -8.35
C ILE A 214 -9.00 1.54 -7.14
N ALA A 215 -9.34 2.80 -7.34
CA ALA A 215 -9.42 3.78 -6.27
C ALA A 215 -10.51 4.83 -6.56
N TYR A 216 -11.01 5.45 -5.51
CA TYR A 216 -11.74 6.71 -5.64
C TYR A 216 -10.76 7.85 -5.90
N VAL A 217 -11.15 8.82 -6.72
CA VAL A 217 -10.37 10.02 -7.01
C VAL A 217 -10.81 11.16 -6.10
N ASP A 218 -9.88 12.07 -5.76
CA ASP A 218 -10.16 13.29 -5.01
C ASP A 218 -10.77 13.04 -3.62
N VAL A 219 -10.24 12.01 -2.94
CA VAL A 219 -10.72 11.62 -1.60
C VAL A 219 -9.79 12.04 -0.47
N LEU A 220 -8.55 12.41 -0.76
CA LEU A 220 -7.64 12.96 0.23
C LEU A 220 -8.24 14.24 0.82
N CYS A 221 -8.21 14.39 2.14
CA CYS A 221 -8.86 15.47 2.87
C CYS A 221 -10.41 15.45 2.86
N ASN A 222 -11.02 14.35 2.44
CA ASN A 222 -12.46 14.17 2.48
C ASN A 222 -12.85 13.13 3.55
N ASN A 223 -13.30 13.60 4.71
CA ASN A 223 -13.64 12.76 5.87
C ASN A 223 -14.69 11.66 5.61
N SER A 224 -15.39 11.72 4.47
CA SER A 224 -16.41 10.72 4.12
C SER A 224 -15.86 9.58 3.26
N TRP A 225 -14.60 9.65 2.77
CA TRP A 225 -14.06 8.74 1.78
C TRP A 225 -12.62 8.25 2.07
N GLY A 226 -11.94 8.93 3.02
CA GLY A 226 -10.59 8.57 3.45
C GLY A 226 -10.52 7.50 4.53
#